data_5706ec6fb5eb564b9d03f99d6b519c95
#
_entry.id   5706ec6fb5eb564b9d03f99d6b519c95
#
_cell.length_a   1.000
_cell.length_b   1.000
_cell.length_c   1.000
_cell.angle_alpha   90.00
_cell.angle_beta   90.00
_cell.angle_gamma   90.00
#
_symmetry.space_group_name_H-M   'P 1'
#
loop_
_entity.id
_entity.type
_entity.pdbx_description
1 polymer ?
#
loop_
_entity_poly.entity_id
_entity_poly.type
_entity_poly.pdbx_seq_one_letter_code
_entity_poly.pdbx_strand_id
1 'polypeptide(L)'
;MAQLTRDALRNMNRPLAAAEVLVLGASYREDVGDTRYSGSELIVRRLSEMGAELRVHDPYVPHWWEFEKQDEYPSPKHSLKRFFRGQEKLAKLRIEQDLKKALCEVDAVIFAVRHQPYLDLDPDEVVETTGGPIAVIDCFGILNDAKIKRYFELGCEVKGLGRGHVKRIKDEVREEREQMYLQMNKKAHVRVRGS
;
A
#
# COMPACT_ATOMS: atom_id res chain seq x y z
N MET A 1 -4.88 -8.51 4.80
CA MET A 1 -4.20 -7.30 4.30
C MET A 1 -3.43 -6.58 5.41
N ALA A 2 -4.05 -6.14 6.49
CA ALA A 2 -3.35 -5.40 7.56
C ALA A 2 -2.08 -6.09 8.11
N GLN A 3 -2.08 -7.41 8.22
CA GLN A 3 -0.86 -8.15 8.60
C GLN A 3 0.22 -8.12 7.52
N LEU A 4 -0.15 -8.20 6.24
CA LEU A 4 0.81 -8.07 5.13
C LEU A 4 1.45 -6.68 5.12
N THR A 5 0.65 -5.63 5.38
CA THR A 5 1.16 -4.26 5.52
C THR A 5 2.17 -4.14 6.67
N ARG A 6 1.82 -4.66 7.85
CA ARG A 6 2.73 -4.70 8.99
C ARG A 6 4.04 -5.44 8.66
N ASP A 7 3.93 -6.59 8.01
CA ASP A 7 5.09 -7.43 7.69
C ASP A 7 5.96 -6.78 6.60
N ALA A 8 5.35 -6.05 5.64
CA ALA A 8 6.08 -5.29 4.64
C ALA A 8 6.84 -4.11 5.28
N LEU A 9 6.17 -3.31 6.11
CA LEU A 9 6.81 -2.22 6.84
C LEU A 9 7.93 -2.70 7.75
N ARG A 10 7.71 -3.83 8.47
CA ARG A 10 8.76 -4.44 9.30
C ARG A 10 9.99 -4.85 8.49
N ASN A 11 9.81 -5.36 7.27
CA ASN A 11 10.93 -5.68 6.38
C ASN A 11 11.72 -4.44 5.94
N MET A 12 11.11 -3.27 6.04
CA MET A 12 11.74 -1.96 5.80
C MET A 12 12.21 -1.27 7.10
N ASN A 13 12.21 -1.99 8.24
CA ASN A 13 12.53 -1.47 9.57
C ASN A 13 11.63 -0.31 10.03
N ARG A 14 10.37 -0.31 9.58
CA ARG A 14 9.36 0.69 9.98
C ARG A 14 8.27 0.02 10.83
N PRO A 15 7.86 0.59 11.98
CA PRO A 15 6.72 0.08 12.73
C PRO A 15 5.42 0.44 12.01
N LEU A 16 4.38 -0.39 12.11
CA LEU A 16 3.06 -0.03 11.60
C LEU A 16 2.39 1.05 12.45
N ALA A 17 2.64 1.04 13.77
CA ALA A 17 2.10 2.08 14.66
C ALA A 17 2.67 3.44 14.26
N ALA A 18 1.78 4.39 14.06
CA ALA A 18 2.06 5.74 13.54
C ALA A 18 2.59 5.80 12.09
N ALA A 19 2.63 4.68 11.34
CA ALA A 19 2.91 4.72 9.91
C ALA A 19 1.74 5.36 9.15
N GLU A 20 2.05 6.23 8.19
CA GLU A 20 1.09 6.79 7.24
C GLU A 20 0.78 5.76 6.16
N VAL A 21 -0.45 5.23 6.16
CA VAL A 21 -0.88 4.19 5.22
C VAL A 21 -1.99 4.73 4.32
N LEU A 22 -1.72 4.74 3.02
CA LEU A 22 -2.70 5.10 2.00
C LEU A 22 -3.44 3.85 1.50
N VAL A 23 -4.76 3.89 1.55
CA VAL A 23 -5.64 2.88 0.94
C VAL A 23 -6.19 3.45 -0.37
N LEU A 24 -5.87 2.81 -1.48
CA LEU A 24 -6.35 3.16 -2.82
C LEU A 24 -7.60 2.33 -3.15
N GLY A 25 -8.74 2.99 -3.14
CA GLY A 25 -10.06 2.44 -3.37
C GLY A 25 -10.88 2.22 -2.10
N ALA A 26 -12.03 2.90 -2.03
CA ALA A 26 -13.04 2.80 -0.97
C ALA A 26 -14.28 2.01 -1.41
N SER A 27 -14.53 1.93 -2.72
CA SER A 27 -15.69 1.25 -3.29
C SER A 27 -15.64 -0.28 -3.16
N TYR A 28 -16.78 -0.94 -3.36
CA TYR A 28 -16.87 -2.40 -3.25
C TYR A 28 -16.32 -3.14 -4.50
N ARG A 29 -16.19 -2.45 -5.62
CA ARG A 29 -15.60 -2.96 -6.87
C ARG A 29 -15.04 -1.84 -7.73
N GLU A 30 -14.40 -2.22 -8.85
CA GLU A 30 -13.78 -1.31 -9.79
C GLU A 30 -14.78 -0.32 -10.43
N ASP A 31 -14.33 0.92 -10.61
CA ASP A 31 -14.95 2.00 -11.40
C ASP A 31 -16.39 2.33 -11.02
N VAL A 32 -16.73 2.20 -9.74
CA VAL A 32 -18.03 2.60 -9.20
C VAL A 32 -17.88 3.43 -7.93
N GLY A 33 -18.89 4.29 -7.64
CA GLY A 33 -18.91 5.15 -6.46
C GLY A 33 -19.72 4.58 -5.27
N ASP A 34 -19.78 3.26 -5.10
CA ASP A 34 -20.57 2.61 -4.03
C ASP A 34 -19.65 1.93 -3.01
N THR A 35 -19.73 2.38 -1.75
CA THR A 35 -18.90 1.90 -0.64
C THR A 35 -19.54 0.79 0.19
N ARG A 36 -20.81 0.51 -0.04
CA ARG A 36 -21.55 -0.49 0.75
C ARG A 36 -20.93 -1.88 0.62
N TYR A 37 -20.65 -2.49 1.77
CA TYR A 37 -19.98 -3.81 1.86
C TYR A 37 -18.58 -3.85 1.26
N SER A 38 -17.90 -2.72 1.17
CA SER A 38 -16.51 -2.67 0.69
C SER A 38 -15.56 -3.41 1.63
N GLY A 39 -14.71 -4.26 1.06
CA GLY A 39 -13.63 -4.90 1.79
C GLY A 39 -12.58 -3.91 2.32
N SER A 40 -12.49 -2.72 1.72
CA SER A 40 -11.60 -1.64 2.14
C SER A 40 -11.98 -1.12 3.53
N GLU A 41 -13.27 -1.12 3.90
CA GLU A 41 -13.72 -0.75 5.25
C GLU A 41 -13.04 -1.62 6.32
N LEU A 42 -13.01 -2.92 6.11
CA LEU A 42 -12.39 -3.86 7.05
C LEU A 42 -10.87 -3.64 7.14
N ILE A 43 -10.21 -3.32 6.03
CA ILE A 43 -8.79 -3.02 5.99
C ILE A 43 -8.49 -1.76 6.81
N VAL A 44 -9.22 -0.68 6.55
CA VAL A 44 -9.10 0.62 7.24
C VAL A 44 -9.32 0.47 8.75
N ARG A 45 -10.41 -0.18 9.15
CA ARG A 45 -10.72 -0.42 10.57
C ARG A 45 -9.60 -1.21 11.26
N ARG A 46 -9.12 -2.26 10.62
CA ARG A 46 -8.07 -3.12 11.20
C ARG A 46 -6.73 -2.41 11.31
N LEU A 47 -6.34 -1.63 10.33
CA LEU A 47 -5.10 -0.84 10.38
C LEU A 47 -5.18 0.24 11.46
N SER A 48 -6.31 0.93 11.59
CA SER A 48 -6.56 1.90 12.67
C SER A 48 -6.42 1.26 14.06
N GLU A 49 -6.98 0.05 14.27
CA GLU A 49 -6.81 -0.70 15.52
C GLU A 49 -5.34 -1.05 15.81
N MET A 50 -4.53 -1.25 14.76
CA MET A 50 -3.11 -1.54 14.87
C MET A 50 -2.25 -0.29 15.02
N GLY A 51 -2.87 0.90 15.08
CA GLY A 51 -2.21 2.18 15.36
C GLY A 51 -1.66 2.90 14.14
N ALA A 52 -2.01 2.51 12.92
CA ALA A 52 -1.65 3.26 11.71
C ALA A 52 -2.42 4.57 11.60
N GLU A 53 -1.80 5.59 11.03
CA GLU A 53 -2.49 6.76 10.53
C GLU A 53 -2.95 6.50 9.09
N LEU A 54 -4.19 6.90 8.76
CA LEU A 54 -4.84 6.43 7.55
C LEU A 54 -5.23 7.56 6.63
N ARG A 55 -4.87 7.42 5.37
CA ARG A 55 -5.41 8.17 4.24
C ARG A 55 -6.14 7.22 3.30
N VAL A 56 -7.16 7.74 2.63
CA VAL A 56 -7.91 6.99 1.62
C VAL A 56 -8.08 7.87 0.40
N HIS A 57 -7.81 7.29 -0.75
CA HIS A 57 -8.10 7.91 -2.04
C HIS A 57 -9.07 7.02 -2.82
N ASP A 58 -10.06 7.65 -3.45
CA ASP A 58 -10.93 6.99 -4.42
C ASP A 58 -11.44 8.03 -5.44
N PRO A 59 -11.26 7.80 -6.75
CA PRO A 59 -11.65 8.76 -7.78
C PRO A 59 -13.17 8.88 -7.98
N TYR A 60 -13.95 7.90 -7.50
CA TYR A 60 -15.39 7.79 -7.72
C TYR A 60 -16.22 8.04 -6.46
N VAL A 61 -15.58 8.05 -5.28
CA VAL A 61 -16.24 8.15 -3.98
C VAL A 61 -15.84 9.46 -3.29
N PRO A 62 -16.72 10.48 -3.24
CA PRO A 62 -16.43 11.72 -2.52
C PRO A 62 -16.65 11.62 -1.02
N HIS A 63 -17.52 10.70 -0.57
CA HIS A 63 -17.91 10.53 0.82
C HIS A 63 -17.95 9.07 1.21
N TRP A 64 -17.39 8.73 2.37
CA TRP A 64 -17.49 7.39 2.94
C TRP A 64 -18.44 7.38 4.13
N TRP A 65 -19.72 7.21 3.83
CA TRP A 65 -20.80 7.34 4.82
C TRP A 65 -20.66 6.35 5.99
N GLU A 66 -20.12 5.16 5.78
CA GLU A 66 -19.87 4.15 6.79
C GLU A 66 -18.93 4.63 7.91
N PHE A 67 -18.09 5.63 7.63
CA PHE A 67 -17.24 6.30 8.62
C PHE A 67 -17.80 7.66 9.04
N GLU A 68 -18.33 8.45 8.11
CA GLU A 68 -18.78 9.81 8.37
C GLU A 68 -20.08 9.86 9.22
N LYS A 69 -20.92 8.83 9.08
CA LYS A 69 -22.21 8.69 9.76
C LYS A 69 -22.34 7.38 10.53
N GLN A 70 -21.31 7.01 11.30
CA GLN A 70 -21.25 5.73 12.01
C GLN A 70 -22.46 5.47 12.92
N ASP A 71 -23.05 6.53 13.52
CA ASP A 71 -24.19 6.42 14.44
C ASP A 71 -25.54 6.24 13.72
N GLU A 72 -25.64 6.73 12.48
CA GLU A 72 -26.85 6.64 11.66
C GLU A 72 -26.94 5.38 10.82
N TYR A 73 -25.78 4.75 10.53
CA TYR A 73 -25.73 3.55 9.72
C TYR A 73 -26.28 2.36 10.49
N PRO A 74 -27.26 1.59 9.96
CA PRO A 74 -27.81 0.43 10.65
C PRO A 74 -26.74 -0.62 10.79
N SER A 75 -26.02 -0.57 11.90
CA SER A 75 -25.12 -1.64 12.31
C SER A 75 -25.93 -2.92 12.46
N PRO A 76 -25.53 -4.05 11.81
CA PRO A 76 -26.12 -5.34 12.09
C PRO A 76 -26.07 -5.58 13.60
N LYS A 77 -27.22 -5.83 14.22
CA LYS A 77 -27.38 -5.89 15.69
C LYS A 77 -26.43 -6.87 16.40
N HIS A 78 -25.69 -7.71 15.68
CA HIS A 78 -25.10 -8.91 16.25
C HIS A 78 -23.59 -9.17 16.13
N SER A 79 -22.79 -8.49 15.28
CA SER A 79 -21.37 -8.86 15.20
C SER A 79 -20.35 -7.73 15.17
N LEU A 80 -20.59 -6.69 14.38
CA LEU A 80 -19.57 -5.67 14.12
C LEU A 80 -19.37 -4.68 15.27
N LYS A 81 -20.42 -4.35 16.06
CA LYS A 81 -20.27 -3.47 17.24
C LYS A 81 -19.26 -3.97 18.26
N ARG A 82 -19.05 -5.29 18.36
CA ARG A 82 -18.13 -5.89 19.33
C ARG A 82 -16.66 -5.73 18.92
N PHE A 83 -16.39 -5.72 17.61
CA PHE A 83 -15.05 -5.62 17.05
C PHE A 83 -14.58 -4.19 16.79
N PHE A 84 -15.50 -3.23 16.61
CA PHE A 84 -15.20 -1.89 16.14
C PHE A 84 -15.64 -0.79 17.11
N ARG A 85 -15.66 -1.05 18.39
CA ARG A 85 -15.99 -0.03 19.40
C ARG A 85 -14.94 1.07 19.42
N GLY A 86 -15.40 2.33 19.34
CA GLY A 86 -14.59 3.49 19.72
C GLY A 86 -13.57 3.94 18.67
N GLN A 87 -13.80 3.70 17.39
CA GLN A 87 -12.93 4.25 16.33
C GLN A 87 -13.31 5.69 15.97
N GLU A 88 -13.31 6.57 16.97
CA GLU A 88 -13.61 8.00 16.79
C GLU A 88 -12.66 8.68 15.77
N LYS A 89 -11.41 8.22 15.68
CA LYS A 89 -10.45 8.70 14.66
C LYS A 89 -10.99 8.53 13.24
N LEU A 90 -11.69 7.43 12.97
CA LEU A 90 -12.23 7.14 11.64
C LEU A 90 -13.46 7.99 11.29
N ALA A 91 -14.16 8.57 12.25
CA ALA A 91 -15.24 9.53 11.97
C ALA A 91 -14.72 10.81 11.27
N LYS A 92 -13.43 11.11 11.44
CA LYS A 92 -12.75 12.25 10.80
C LYS A 92 -12.09 11.87 9.47
N LEU A 93 -12.05 10.59 9.12
CA LEU A 93 -11.49 10.14 7.86
C LEU A 93 -12.29 10.73 6.69
N ARG A 94 -11.60 11.30 5.75
CA ARG A 94 -12.17 11.84 4.51
C ARG A 94 -11.44 11.22 3.34
N ILE A 95 -12.16 11.05 2.24
CA ILE A 95 -11.56 10.58 0.99
C ILE A 95 -10.87 11.75 0.32
N GLU A 96 -9.60 11.57 -0.01
CA GLU A 96 -8.86 12.49 -0.87
C GLU A 96 -9.11 12.10 -2.32
N GLN A 97 -9.46 13.06 -3.16
CA GLN A 97 -9.69 12.83 -4.59
C GLN A 97 -8.51 13.22 -5.47
N ASP A 98 -7.56 13.95 -4.93
CA ASP A 98 -6.27 14.22 -5.56
C ASP A 98 -5.28 13.11 -5.21
N LEU A 99 -4.96 12.27 -6.20
CA LEU A 99 -4.08 11.11 -6.02
C LEU A 99 -2.65 11.51 -5.65
N LYS A 100 -2.12 12.60 -6.22
CA LYS A 100 -0.76 13.07 -5.89
C LYS A 100 -0.69 13.55 -4.45
N LYS A 101 -1.68 14.30 -4.02
CA LYS A 101 -1.79 14.74 -2.62
C LYS A 101 -1.95 13.58 -1.67
N ALA A 102 -2.75 12.57 -2.04
CA ALA A 102 -2.93 11.35 -1.25
C ALA A 102 -1.61 10.57 -1.07
N LEU A 103 -0.79 10.49 -2.12
CA LEU A 103 0.50 9.77 -2.12
C LEU A 103 1.62 10.48 -1.35
N CYS A 104 1.52 11.79 -1.11
CA CYS A 104 2.59 12.55 -0.51
C CYS A 104 2.95 12.04 0.90
N GLU A 105 4.24 11.73 1.12
CA GLU A 105 4.80 11.36 2.44
C GLU A 105 4.12 10.15 3.12
N VAL A 106 3.71 9.13 2.35
CA VAL A 106 3.16 7.89 2.94
C VAL A 106 4.24 6.82 3.10
N ASP A 107 4.10 5.97 4.11
CA ASP A 107 4.98 4.83 4.37
C ASP A 107 4.53 3.55 3.66
N ALA A 108 3.24 3.45 3.36
CA ALA A 108 2.68 2.30 2.68
C ALA A 108 1.50 2.66 1.78
N VAL A 109 1.38 1.95 0.66
CA VAL A 109 0.24 2.02 -0.27
C VAL A 109 -0.42 0.65 -0.39
N ILE A 110 -1.74 0.62 -0.25
CA ILE A 110 -2.56 -0.59 -0.41
C ILE A 110 -3.48 -0.41 -1.60
N PHE A 111 -3.28 -1.17 -2.65
CA PHE A 111 -4.21 -1.26 -3.77
C PHE A 111 -5.39 -2.14 -3.36
N ALA A 112 -6.45 -1.52 -2.82
CA ALA A 112 -7.60 -2.19 -2.24
C ALA A 112 -8.75 -2.39 -3.23
N VAL A 113 -8.78 -1.64 -4.34
CA VAL A 113 -9.75 -1.78 -5.44
C VAL A 113 -9.02 -1.57 -6.76
N ARG A 114 -9.44 -2.29 -7.79
CA ARG A 114 -8.83 -2.25 -9.12
C ARG A 114 -9.44 -1.15 -10.00
N HIS A 115 -9.31 0.11 -9.60
CA HIS A 115 -9.72 1.23 -10.44
C HIS A 115 -8.75 1.47 -11.59
N GLN A 116 -9.28 1.87 -12.75
CA GLN A 116 -8.47 2.13 -13.94
C GLN A 116 -7.32 3.12 -13.68
N PRO A 117 -7.50 4.25 -12.96
CA PRO A 117 -6.39 5.18 -12.68
C PRO A 117 -5.22 4.55 -11.91
N TYR A 118 -5.45 3.48 -11.14
CA TYR A 118 -4.37 2.82 -10.40
C TYR A 118 -3.57 1.84 -11.25
N LEU A 119 -4.17 1.33 -12.35
CA LEU A 119 -3.47 0.46 -13.30
C LEU A 119 -2.38 1.23 -14.06
N ASP A 120 -2.57 2.52 -14.25
CA ASP A 120 -1.69 3.38 -15.04
C ASP A 120 -0.54 3.98 -14.20
N LEU A 121 -0.58 3.83 -12.85
CA LEU A 121 0.46 4.35 -11.98
C LEU A 121 1.84 3.78 -12.31
N ASP A 122 2.80 4.67 -12.52
CA ASP A 122 4.20 4.34 -12.71
C ASP A 122 4.92 4.22 -11.35
N PRO A 123 5.68 3.14 -11.10
CA PRO A 123 6.40 2.98 -9.85
C PRO A 123 7.39 4.09 -9.52
N ASP A 124 8.07 4.66 -10.54
CA ASP A 124 9.03 5.74 -10.34
C ASP A 124 8.32 7.02 -9.87
N GLU A 125 7.20 7.39 -10.51
CA GLU A 125 6.40 8.55 -10.12
C GLU A 125 5.80 8.37 -8.71
N VAL A 126 5.36 7.17 -8.37
CA VAL A 126 4.83 6.88 -7.03
C VAL A 126 5.93 7.08 -5.99
N VAL A 127 7.11 6.49 -6.18
CA VAL A 127 8.22 6.58 -5.22
C VAL A 127 8.76 8.01 -5.11
N GLU A 128 8.80 8.75 -6.21
CA GLU A 128 9.15 10.19 -6.20
C GLU A 128 8.13 10.99 -5.38
N THR A 129 6.83 10.77 -5.62
CA THR A 129 5.75 11.50 -4.93
C THR A 129 5.69 11.19 -3.44
N THR A 130 5.97 9.95 -3.04
CA THR A 130 6.03 9.56 -1.63
C THR A 130 7.30 10.02 -0.92
N GLY A 131 8.27 10.54 -1.65
CA GLY A 131 9.55 11.00 -1.10
C GLY A 131 10.55 9.89 -0.81
N GLY A 132 10.31 8.67 -1.28
CA GLY A 132 11.23 7.54 -1.13
C GLY A 132 10.55 6.17 -1.11
N PRO A 133 11.32 5.10 -0.85
CA PRO A 133 10.80 3.73 -0.86
C PRO A 133 9.69 3.49 0.16
N ILE A 134 8.64 2.77 -0.24
CA ILE A 134 7.44 2.47 0.53
C ILE A 134 7.11 0.98 0.56
N ALA A 135 6.24 0.57 1.47
CA ALA A 135 5.59 -0.73 1.42
C ALA A 135 4.41 -0.70 0.43
N VAL A 136 4.36 -1.65 -0.49
CA VAL A 136 3.31 -1.75 -1.52
C VAL A 136 2.54 -3.05 -1.33
N ILE A 137 1.22 -2.96 -1.14
CA ILE A 137 0.35 -4.10 -0.89
C ILE A 137 -0.67 -4.22 -2.03
N ASP A 138 -0.57 -5.27 -2.81
CA ASP A 138 -1.46 -5.54 -3.94
C ASP A 138 -2.54 -6.56 -3.56
N CYS A 139 -3.76 -6.11 -3.39
CA CYS A 139 -4.90 -6.95 -2.99
C CYS A 139 -5.54 -7.70 -4.17
N PHE A 140 -5.44 -7.17 -5.38
CA PHE A 140 -6.22 -7.62 -6.54
C PHE A 140 -5.38 -8.03 -7.76
N GLY A 141 -4.05 -8.09 -7.62
CA GLY A 141 -3.19 -8.40 -8.76
C GLY A 141 -3.16 -7.27 -9.81
N ILE A 142 -3.18 -6.04 -9.34
CA ILE A 142 -3.14 -4.82 -10.17
C ILE A 142 -1.76 -4.66 -10.80
N LEU A 143 -0.72 -4.99 -10.05
CA LEU A 143 0.65 -4.84 -10.50
C LEU A 143 1.05 -6.03 -11.38
N ASN A 144 1.57 -5.77 -12.56
CA ASN A 144 2.25 -6.75 -13.37
C ASN A 144 3.67 -7.00 -12.86
N ASP A 145 4.33 -8.05 -13.37
CA ASP A 145 5.66 -8.46 -12.92
C ASP A 145 6.72 -7.37 -13.14
N ALA A 146 6.61 -6.59 -14.21
CA ALA A 146 7.53 -5.50 -14.50
C ALA A 146 7.41 -4.38 -13.44
N LYS A 147 6.20 -3.98 -13.07
CA LYS A 147 5.97 -3.00 -12.00
C LYS A 147 6.44 -3.51 -10.64
N ILE A 148 6.18 -4.80 -10.33
CA ILE A 148 6.67 -5.42 -9.09
C ILE A 148 8.19 -5.40 -9.05
N LYS A 149 8.87 -5.80 -10.14
CA LYS A 149 10.33 -5.75 -10.25
C LYS A 149 10.84 -4.32 -10.04
N ARG A 150 10.20 -3.34 -10.72
CA ARG A 150 10.59 -1.94 -10.60
C ARG A 150 10.47 -1.40 -9.18
N TYR A 151 9.38 -1.70 -8.45
CA TYR A 151 9.26 -1.33 -7.05
C TYR A 151 10.40 -1.92 -6.19
N PHE A 152 10.77 -3.18 -6.40
CA PHE A 152 11.92 -3.77 -5.68
C PHE A 152 13.23 -3.07 -6.04
N GLU A 153 13.46 -2.74 -7.32
CA GLU A 153 14.63 -1.98 -7.77
C GLU A 153 14.71 -0.59 -7.14
N LEU A 154 13.57 0.04 -6.87
CA LEU A 154 13.47 1.31 -6.17
C LEU A 154 13.61 1.19 -4.64
N GLY A 155 13.80 -0.02 -4.11
CA GLY A 155 13.98 -0.27 -2.68
C GLY A 155 12.70 -0.47 -1.89
N CYS A 156 11.56 -0.53 -2.55
CA CYS A 156 10.26 -0.80 -1.94
C CYS A 156 10.13 -2.27 -1.50
N GLU A 157 9.21 -2.53 -0.59
CA GLU A 157 8.79 -3.88 -0.22
C GLU A 157 7.40 -4.17 -0.78
N VAL A 158 7.28 -5.17 -1.65
CA VAL A 158 6.00 -5.54 -2.29
C VAL A 158 5.45 -6.81 -1.67
N LYS A 159 4.16 -6.81 -1.33
CA LYS A 159 3.38 -7.97 -0.90
C LYS A 159 2.10 -8.08 -1.72
N GLY A 160 1.66 -9.29 -2.02
CA GLY A 160 0.41 -9.52 -2.73
C GLY A 160 -0.33 -10.73 -2.18
N LEU A 161 -1.65 -10.70 -2.21
CA LEU A 161 -2.47 -11.83 -1.78
C LEU A 161 -2.45 -12.91 -2.85
N GLY A 162 -2.10 -14.15 -2.46
CA GLY A 162 -2.06 -15.30 -3.38
C GLY A 162 -0.97 -15.23 -4.45
N ARG A 163 -0.01 -14.32 -4.34
CA ARG A 163 1.01 -14.03 -5.36
C ARG A 163 2.38 -14.60 -4.98
N GLY A 164 2.53 -15.92 -5.00
CA GLY A 164 3.80 -16.59 -4.68
C GLY A 164 4.98 -16.16 -5.55
N HIS A 165 4.75 -15.71 -6.79
CA HIS A 165 5.79 -15.22 -7.71
C HIS A 165 6.43 -13.90 -7.26
N VAL A 166 5.77 -13.07 -6.43
CA VAL A 166 6.36 -11.83 -5.88
C VAL A 166 7.68 -12.13 -5.15
N LYS A 167 7.74 -13.24 -4.40
CA LYS A 167 8.96 -13.65 -3.72
C LYS A 167 10.07 -14.00 -4.73
N ARG A 168 9.73 -14.72 -5.80
CA ARG A 168 10.68 -15.06 -6.87
C ARG A 168 11.28 -13.80 -7.52
N ILE A 169 10.43 -12.83 -7.88
CA ILE A 169 10.89 -11.55 -8.45
C ILE A 169 11.81 -10.81 -7.47
N LYS A 170 11.49 -10.81 -6.18
CA LYS A 170 12.34 -10.21 -5.15
C LYS A 170 13.72 -10.86 -5.10
N ASP A 171 13.77 -12.18 -5.13
CA ASP A 171 15.01 -12.94 -5.08
C ASP A 171 15.85 -12.69 -6.35
N GLU A 172 15.24 -12.63 -7.53
CA GLU A 172 15.89 -12.26 -8.79
C GLU A 172 16.55 -10.87 -8.73
N VAL A 173 15.83 -9.85 -8.25
CA VAL A 173 16.36 -8.48 -8.11
C VAL A 173 17.55 -8.44 -7.13
N ARG A 174 17.46 -9.20 -6.04
CA ARG A 174 18.55 -9.29 -5.07
C ARG A 174 19.82 -9.91 -5.69
N GLU A 175 19.67 -11.01 -6.42
CA GLU A 175 20.79 -11.69 -7.09
C GLU A 175 21.42 -10.78 -8.16
N GLU A 176 20.63 -10.06 -8.95
CA GLU A 176 21.12 -9.09 -9.94
C GLU A 176 21.96 -8.00 -9.28
N ARG A 177 21.52 -7.47 -8.13
CA ARG A 177 22.26 -6.45 -7.37
C ARG A 177 23.58 -7.01 -6.81
N GLU A 178 23.58 -8.19 -6.26
CA GLU A 178 24.79 -8.84 -5.73
C GLU A 178 25.83 -9.06 -6.85
N GLN A 179 25.40 -9.54 -8.00
CA GLN A 179 26.26 -9.73 -9.17
C GLN A 179 26.85 -8.41 -9.66
N MET A 180 26.05 -7.36 -9.75
CA MET A 180 26.50 -6.02 -10.16
C MET A 180 27.57 -5.49 -9.17
N TYR A 181 27.34 -5.63 -7.88
CA TYR A 181 28.29 -5.21 -6.84
C TYR A 181 29.63 -5.97 -6.95
N LEU A 182 29.60 -7.28 -7.17
CA LEU A 182 30.80 -8.10 -7.37
C LEU A 182 31.57 -7.69 -8.63
N GLN A 183 30.90 -7.37 -9.71
CA GLN A 183 31.53 -6.89 -10.95
C GLN A 183 32.18 -5.53 -10.77
N MET A 184 31.51 -4.60 -10.07
CA MET A 184 32.08 -3.28 -9.78
C MET A 184 33.35 -3.38 -8.94
N ASN A 185 33.34 -4.22 -7.90
CA ASN A 185 34.51 -4.44 -7.05
C ASN A 185 35.69 -5.08 -7.79
N LYS A 186 35.43 -6.05 -8.68
CA LYS A 186 36.48 -6.64 -9.55
C LYS A 186 37.09 -5.57 -10.46
N LYS A 187 36.31 -4.70 -11.08
CA LYS A 187 36.82 -3.61 -11.92
C LYS A 187 37.64 -2.58 -11.12
N ALA A 188 37.23 -2.29 -9.89
CA ALA A 188 37.98 -1.37 -9.02
C ALA A 188 39.35 -1.95 -8.64
N HIS A 189 39.43 -3.25 -8.29
CA HIS A 189 40.71 -3.91 -7.94
C HIS A 189 41.68 -4.03 -9.12
N VAL A 190 41.17 -4.17 -10.34
CA VAL A 190 42.04 -4.21 -11.55
C VAL A 190 42.65 -2.83 -11.83
N ARG A 191 41.90 -1.74 -11.59
CA ARG A 191 42.42 -0.36 -11.80
C ARG A 191 43.53 0.01 -10.80
N VAL A 192 43.50 -0.51 -9.56
CA VAL A 192 44.51 -0.22 -8.53
C VAL A 192 45.83 -1.01 -8.75
N ARG A 193 45.77 -2.12 -9.50
CA ARG A 193 46.97 -2.95 -9.79
C ARG A 193 47.67 -2.58 -11.11
N GLY A 194 47.09 -1.70 -11.91
CA GLY A 194 47.62 -1.27 -13.21
C GLY A 194 48.22 0.14 -13.22
N SER A 195 48.33 0.78 -12.07
CA SER A 195 49.06 2.03 -11.83
C SER A 195 50.25 1.77 -10.92
#